data_4de01063f73b66672ada5b2bb4086e02
#
_entry.id   4de01063f73b66672ada5b2bb4086e02
#
_cell.length_a   1.000
_cell.length_b   1.000
_cell.length_c   1.000
_cell.angle_alpha   90.00
_cell.angle_beta   90.00
_cell.angle_gamma   90.00
#
_symmetry.space_group_name_H-M   'P 1'
#
loop_
_entity.id
_entity.type
_entity.pdbx_description
1 polymer ?
#
loop_
_entity_poly.entity_id
_entity_poly.type
_entity_poly.pdbx_seq_one_letter_code
_entity_poly.pdbx_strand_id
1 'polypeptide(L)'
;MQIGFNAPTAGPLASPEAITRLLQGGEAMGYAYATFSDHVVIPTDIHAIYPYSDNGEFPAGARGARHEQLTEVMFAAARTSTLRLVTSVMVVPHRPAVLTAKILSTIDIFSNGRLTLGIGAGWLREEFEALGAPDFAARGKVTDEYILAMRELWTAPDPRFQGDYVSFDKISFEPKPVQPGGPPIWVGGESGPALRRTARMGDAWYPIGTNPAFPLDSLARYKAAVAKLRRL
;
A
#
# COMPACT_ATOMS: atom_id res chain seq x y z
N MET A 1 2.99 -19.00 -12.50
CA MET A 1 3.20 -17.55 -12.36
C MET A 1 1.83 -16.90 -12.28
N GLN A 2 1.62 -15.99 -11.34
CA GLN A 2 0.38 -15.22 -11.25
C GLN A 2 0.60 -13.85 -11.91
N ILE A 3 -0.40 -13.38 -12.65
CA ILE A 3 -0.37 -12.10 -13.35
C ILE A 3 -1.53 -11.25 -12.84
N GLY A 4 -1.27 -9.97 -12.60
CA GLY A 4 -2.26 -8.97 -12.23
C GLY A 4 -2.24 -7.78 -13.17
N PHE A 5 -3.13 -6.83 -12.95
CA PHE A 5 -3.19 -5.57 -13.68
C PHE A 5 -3.41 -4.39 -12.73
N ASN A 6 -3.07 -3.19 -13.19
CA ASN A 6 -3.31 -1.97 -12.44
C ASN A 6 -4.72 -1.43 -12.74
N ALA A 7 -5.53 -1.29 -11.72
CA ALA A 7 -6.83 -0.63 -11.83
C ALA A 7 -6.62 0.90 -11.94
N PRO A 8 -7.40 1.58 -12.79
CA PRO A 8 -7.27 3.03 -12.97
C PRO A 8 -7.88 3.79 -11.80
N THR A 9 -7.05 4.36 -10.94
CA THR A 9 -7.47 5.23 -9.83
C THR A 9 -7.67 6.69 -10.24
N ALA A 10 -7.32 7.03 -11.48
CA ALA A 10 -7.41 8.38 -12.03
C ALA A 10 -7.63 8.35 -13.55
N GLY A 11 -8.03 9.50 -14.11
CA GLY A 11 -8.19 9.69 -15.54
C GLY A 11 -9.49 9.13 -16.13
N PRO A 12 -9.61 9.09 -17.47
CA PRO A 12 -10.89 8.79 -18.15
C PRO A 12 -11.46 7.40 -17.88
N LEU A 13 -10.61 6.44 -17.51
CA LEU A 13 -11.02 5.07 -17.19
C LEU A 13 -11.37 4.85 -15.72
N ALA A 14 -11.31 5.91 -14.90
CA ALA A 14 -11.62 5.84 -13.47
C ALA A 14 -13.10 6.09 -13.16
N SER A 15 -14.02 5.97 -14.14
CA SER A 15 -15.44 5.97 -13.82
C SER A 15 -15.87 4.65 -13.15
N PRO A 16 -16.89 4.67 -12.28
CA PRO A 16 -17.39 3.44 -11.63
C PRO A 16 -17.73 2.33 -12.61
N GLU A 17 -18.31 2.67 -13.76
CA GLU A 17 -18.68 1.72 -14.82
C GLU A 17 -17.43 1.14 -15.52
N ALA A 18 -16.43 1.98 -15.81
CA ALA A 18 -15.22 1.54 -16.47
C ALA A 18 -14.38 0.65 -15.54
N ILE A 19 -14.23 1.04 -14.28
CA ILE A 19 -13.56 0.25 -13.24
C ILE A 19 -14.26 -1.11 -13.08
N THR A 20 -15.60 -1.13 -12.96
CA THR A 20 -16.36 -2.37 -12.82
C THR A 20 -16.11 -3.30 -14.02
N ARG A 21 -16.18 -2.79 -15.25
CA ARG A 21 -15.91 -3.59 -16.46
C ARG A 21 -14.48 -4.13 -16.51
N LEU A 22 -13.50 -3.32 -16.12
CA LEU A 22 -12.09 -3.74 -16.10
C LEU A 22 -11.84 -4.83 -15.05
N LEU A 23 -12.38 -4.67 -13.84
CA LEU A 23 -12.23 -5.64 -12.77
C LEU A 23 -12.89 -6.98 -13.11
N GLN A 24 -14.15 -6.95 -13.55
CA GLN A 24 -14.91 -8.15 -13.93
C GLN A 24 -14.33 -8.81 -15.19
N GLY A 25 -13.89 -8.02 -16.17
CA GLY A 25 -13.20 -8.53 -17.35
C GLY A 25 -11.87 -9.19 -17.01
N GLY A 26 -11.07 -8.58 -16.14
CA GLY A 26 -9.84 -9.17 -15.65
C GLY A 26 -10.06 -10.48 -14.90
N GLU A 27 -11.08 -10.51 -14.02
CA GLU A 27 -11.47 -11.71 -13.30
C GLU A 27 -11.90 -12.84 -14.25
N ALA A 28 -12.71 -12.53 -15.25
CA ALA A 28 -13.17 -13.49 -16.27
C ALA A 28 -12.01 -14.01 -17.14
N MET A 29 -10.98 -13.21 -17.39
CA MET A 29 -9.77 -13.61 -18.12
C MET A 29 -8.78 -14.40 -17.25
N GLY A 30 -9.03 -14.59 -15.96
CA GLY A 30 -8.17 -15.35 -15.04
C GLY A 30 -6.98 -14.58 -14.50
N TYR A 31 -7.00 -13.25 -14.49
CA TYR A 31 -6.01 -12.48 -13.73
C TYR A 31 -6.12 -12.77 -12.23
N ALA A 32 -4.97 -12.87 -11.57
CA ALA A 32 -4.91 -13.26 -10.16
C ALA A 32 -5.20 -12.09 -9.21
N TYR A 33 -4.85 -10.86 -9.61
CA TYR A 33 -5.02 -9.67 -8.76
C TYR A 33 -5.13 -8.37 -9.56
N ALA A 34 -5.78 -7.39 -8.94
CA ALA A 34 -5.80 -6.00 -9.36
C ALA A 34 -5.07 -5.14 -8.32
N THR A 35 -4.32 -4.13 -8.80
CA THR A 35 -3.53 -3.23 -7.95
C THR A 35 -4.08 -1.81 -8.01
N PHE A 36 -4.01 -1.06 -6.90
CA PHE A 36 -4.59 0.27 -6.73
C PHE A 36 -3.52 1.23 -6.17
N SER A 37 -3.29 2.36 -6.85
CA SER A 37 -2.32 3.37 -6.41
C SER A 37 -2.88 4.27 -5.31
N ASP A 38 -2.00 4.88 -4.51
CA ASP A 38 -2.38 5.75 -3.40
C ASP A 38 -1.88 7.18 -3.59
N HIS A 39 -2.81 8.10 -3.64
CA HIS A 39 -2.65 9.53 -3.36
C HIS A 39 -4.00 10.04 -2.86
N VAL A 40 -4.02 10.68 -1.72
CA VAL A 40 -5.25 11.28 -1.16
C VAL A 40 -5.49 12.64 -1.78
N VAL A 41 -4.44 13.45 -1.90
CA VAL A 41 -4.44 14.75 -2.58
C VAL A 41 -3.17 14.90 -3.41
N ILE A 42 -3.25 15.60 -4.54
CA ILE A 42 -2.09 15.96 -5.33
C ILE A 42 -1.84 17.47 -5.17
N PRO A 43 -0.74 17.88 -4.54
CA PRO A 43 -0.37 19.29 -4.45
C PRO A 43 -0.22 19.91 -5.85
N THR A 44 -0.62 21.17 -5.99
CA THR A 44 -0.48 21.90 -7.26
C THR A 44 0.96 22.33 -7.51
N ASP A 45 1.72 22.53 -6.43
CA ASP A 45 3.14 22.86 -6.45
C ASP A 45 3.91 21.71 -5.77
N ILE A 46 4.80 21.06 -6.52
CA ILE A 46 5.56 19.89 -6.09
C ILE A 46 7.05 20.18 -6.25
N HIS A 47 7.76 20.24 -5.14
CA HIS A 47 9.22 20.38 -5.09
C HIS A 47 9.92 19.06 -4.80
N ALA A 48 9.18 18.07 -4.27
CA ALA A 48 9.71 16.75 -4.02
C ALA A 48 10.14 16.06 -5.33
N ILE A 49 11.30 15.42 -5.31
CA ILE A 49 11.80 14.65 -6.46
C ILE A 49 11.01 13.34 -6.56
N TYR A 50 10.39 13.10 -7.69
CA TYR A 50 9.70 11.84 -7.97
C TYR A 50 10.71 10.71 -8.18
N PRO A 51 10.69 9.64 -7.37
CA PRO A 51 11.77 8.66 -7.36
C PRO A 51 11.71 7.63 -8.50
N TYR A 52 10.70 7.70 -9.39
CA TYR A 52 10.45 6.69 -10.42
C TYR A 52 10.50 7.25 -11.85
N SER A 53 11.09 8.43 -12.03
CA SER A 53 11.38 9.01 -13.33
C SER A 53 12.82 9.50 -13.39
N ASP A 54 13.42 9.46 -14.59
CA ASP A 54 14.81 9.90 -14.80
C ASP A 54 15.02 11.39 -14.59
N ASN A 55 13.99 12.20 -14.86
CA ASN A 55 14.02 13.66 -14.68
C ASN A 55 13.56 14.12 -13.29
N GLY A 56 13.11 13.21 -12.42
CA GLY A 56 12.61 13.52 -11.08
C GLY A 56 11.24 14.22 -11.06
N GLU A 57 10.55 14.33 -12.18
CA GLU A 57 9.24 14.99 -12.27
C GLU A 57 8.10 14.00 -12.09
N PHE A 58 7.10 14.42 -11.31
CA PHE A 58 5.85 13.67 -11.20
C PHE A 58 5.03 13.84 -12.48
N PRO A 59 4.59 12.75 -13.14
CA PRO A 59 3.94 12.82 -14.44
C PRO A 59 2.70 13.73 -14.44
N ALA A 60 2.62 14.65 -15.40
CA ALA A 60 1.49 15.57 -15.52
C ALA A 60 0.14 14.86 -15.66
N GLY A 61 0.10 13.72 -16.37
CA GLY A 61 -1.10 12.89 -16.51
C GLY A 61 -1.54 12.17 -15.24
N ALA A 62 -0.70 12.15 -14.20
CA ALA A 62 -1.05 11.61 -12.89
C ALA A 62 -1.68 12.66 -11.97
N ARG A 63 -1.71 13.94 -12.40
CA ARG A 63 -2.42 15.03 -11.73
C ARG A 63 -3.89 15.03 -12.15
N GLY A 64 -4.78 15.43 -11.27
CA GLY A 64 -6.20 15.55 -11.57
C GLY A 64 -7.10 14.70 -10.67
N ALA A 65 -8.34 14.42 -11.13
CA ALA A 65 -9.31 13.65 -10.37
C ALA A 65 -8.79 12.24 -10.10
N ARG A 66 -8.79 11.88 -8.82
CA ARG A 66 -8.29 10.60 -8.31
C ARG A 66 -9.19 10.09 -7.20
N HIS A 67 -9.44 8.81 -7.17
CA HIS A 67 -10.16 8.16 -6.08
C HIS A 67 -9.23 7.95 -4.87
N GLU A 68 -9.83 7.97 -3.68
CA GLU A 68 -9.14 7.51 -2.48
C GLU A 68 -8.99 5.99 -2.53
N GLN A 69 -7.77 5.52 -2.30
CA GLN A 69 -7.37 4.13 -2.57
C GLN A 69 -8.22 3.09 -1.83
N LEU A 70 -8.39 3.23 -0.52
CA LEU A 70 -9.07 2.20 0.29
C LEU A 70 -10.57 2.14 -0.01
N THR A 71 -11.17 3.28 -0.34
CA THR A 71 -12.57 3.37 -0.79
C THR A 71 -12.74 2.69 -2.14
N GLU A 72 -11.80 2.87 -3.07
CA GLU A 72 -11.82 2.19 -4.36
C GLU A 72 -11.59 0.68 -4.22
N VAL A 73 -10.69 0.24 -3.34
CA VAL A 73 -10.49 -1.18 -3.01
C VAL A 73 -11.75 -1.80 -2.43
N MET A 74 -12.50 -1.08 -1.57
CA MET A 74 -13.79 -1.55 -1.07
C MET A 74 -14.83 -1.68 -2.19
N PHE A 75 -14.88 -0.71 -3.11
CA PHE A 75 -15.74 -0.79 -4.28
C PHE A 75 -15.40 -2.02 -5.14
N ALA A 76 -14.11 -2.28 -5.38
CA ALA A 76 -13.62 -3.44 -6.11
C ALA A 76 -13.98 -4.76 -5.41
N ALA A 77 -13.89 -4.82 -4.07
CA ALA A 77 -14.30 -5.97 -3.29
C ALA A 77 -15.76 -6.36 -3.51
N ALA A 78 -16.64 -5.35 -3.63
CA ALA A 78 -18.07 -5.55 -3.87
C ALA A 78 -18.41 -5.90 -5.34
N ARG A 79 -17.49 -5.73 -6.29
CA ARG A 79 -17.70 -5.97 -7.73
C ARG A 79 -17.03 -7.24 -8.26
N THR A 80 -16.19 -7.88 -7.44
CA THR A 80 -15.41 -9.07 -7.81
C THR A 80 -15.56 -10.17 -6.77
N SER A 81 -15.20 -11.39 -7.12
CA SER A 81 -15.38 -12.58 -6.27
C SER A 81 -14.07 -13.33 -6.01
N THR A 82 -13.12 -13.29 -6.93
CA THR A 82 -11.91 -14.10 -6.91
C THR A 82 -10.60 -13.29 -7.01
N LEU A 83 -10.64 -12.09 -7.63
CA LEU A 83 -9.48 -11.23 -7.74
C LEU A 83 -8.95 -10.84 -6.35
N ARG A 84 -7.66 -11.04 -6.12
CA ARG A 84 -6.96 -10.45 -4.98
C ARG A 84 -6.81 -8.95 -5.21
N LEU A 85 -7.08 -8.17 -4.18
CA LEU A 85 -7.05 -6.71 -4.20
C LEU A 85 -5.78 -6.24 -3.49
N VAL A 86 -4.90 -5.56 -4.23
CA VAL A 86 -3.57 -5.18 -3.72
C VAL A 86 -3.42 -3.66 -3.71
N THR A 87 -3.17 -3.07 -2.56
CA THR A 87 -2.74 -1.67 -2.50
C THR A 87 -1.33 -1.53 -3.10
N SER A 88 -1.10 -0.58 -4.03
CA SER A 88 0.17 -0.53 -4.82
C SER A 88 0.72 0.90 -4.98
N VAL A 89 1.25 1.46 -3.94
CA VAL A 89 1.32 0.97 -2.56
C VAL A 89 0.58 1.93 -1.64
N MET A 90 -0.04 1.44 -0.59
CA MET A 90 -0.60 2.29 0.45
C MET A 90 0.54 3.05 1.16
N VAL A 91 0.45 4.35 1.21
CA VAL A 91 1.38 5.17 1.99
C VAL A 91 0.94 5.15 3.45
N VAL A 92 1.59 4.31 4.23
CA VAL A 92 1.16 3.98 5.61
C VAL A 92 0.98 5.22 6.50
N PRO A 93 1.89 6.23 6.50
CA PRO A 93 1.73 7.41 7.34
C PRO A 93 0.61 8.39 6.94
N HIS A 94 -0.02 8.25 5.77
CA HIS A 94 -1.05 9.20 5.32
C HIS A 94 -2.33 9.14 6.16
N ARG A 95 -2.57 8.03 6.86
CA ARG A 95 -3.81 7.79 7.62
C ARG A 95 -3.48 7.34 9.05
N PRO A 96 -4.27 7.74 10.08
CA PRO A 96 -4.06 7.28 11.46
C PRO A 96 -4.12 5.74 11.57
N ALA A 97 -3.15 5.13 12.25
CA ALA A 97 -2.97 3.68 12.29
C ALA A 97 -4.21 2.90 12.73
N VAL A 98 -4.88 3.33 13.81
CA VAL A 98 -6.06 2.64 14.35
C VAL A 98 -7.24 2.67 13.37
N LEU A 99 -7.49 3.84 12.75
CA LEU A 99 -8.54 3.98 11.74
C LEU A 99 -8.21 3.13 10.50
N THR A 100 -6.96 3.17 10.05
CA THR A 100 -6.50 2.38 8.92
C THR A 100 -6.66 0.88 9.18
N ALA A 101 -6.23 0.40 10.37
CA ALA A 101 -6.42 -0.99 10.75
C ALA A 101 -7.90 -1.42 10.69
N LYS A 102 -8.83 -0.53 11.12
CA LYS A 102 -10.27 -0.80 11.08
C LYS A 102 -10.80 -0.87 9.65
N ILE A 103 -10.42 0.08 8.79
CA ILE A 103 -10.84 0.08 7.38
C ILE A 103 -10.33 -1.21 6.70
N LEU A 104 -9.07 -1.57 6.89
CA LEU A 104 -8.45 -2.75 6.29
C LEU A 104 -9.08 -4.05 6.79
N SER A 105 -9.39 -4.15 8.09
CA SER A 105 -10.15 -5.29 8.62
C SER A 105 -11.53 -5.41 7.96
N THR A 106 -12.23 -4.30 7.77
CA THR A 106 -13.53 -4.26 7.11
C THR A 106 -13.44 -4.68 5.64
N ILE A 107 -12.46 -4.17 4.90
CA ILE A 107 -12.23 -4.58 3.51
C ILE A 107 -11.90 -6.07 3.43
N ASP A 108 -11.09 -6.58 4.35
CA ASP A 108 -10.70 -7.98 4.39
C ASP A 108 -11.92 -8.90 4.57
N ILE A 109 -12.81 -8.54 5.48
CA ILE A 109 -14.07 -9.26 5.71
C ILE A 109 -14.97 -9.22 4.46
N PHE A 110 -15.24 -8.04 3.92
CA PHE A 110 -16.15 -7.90 2.77
C PHE A 110 -15.57 -8.46 1.47
N SER A 111 -14.25 -8.54 1.37
CA SER A 111 -13.57 -9.24 0.27
C SER A 111 -13.44 -10.75 0.48
N ASN A 112 -13.84 -11.28 1.64
CA ASN A 112 -13.62 -12.66 2.03
C ASN A 112 -12.13 -13.08 1.96
N GLY A 113 -11.26 -12.27 2.59
CA GLY A 113 -9.82 -12.55 2.69
C GLY A 113 -9.02 -12.33 1.41
N ARG A 114 -9.50 -11.48 0.48
CA ARG A 114 -8.79 -11.20 -0.77
C ARG A 114 -7.89 -9.96 -0.72
N LEU A 115 -7.83 -9.25 0.42
CA LEU A 115 -6.98 -8.09 0.57
C LEU A 115 -5.50 -8.48 0.74
N THR A 116 -4.61 -7.72 0.12
CA THR A 116 -3.16 -7.75 0.33
C THR A 116 -2.66 -6.31 0.41
N LEU A 117 -1.83 -6.03 1.37
CA LEU A 117 -1.30 -4.69 1.59
C LEU A 117 0.07 -4.54 0.94
N GLY A 118 0.13 -3.99 -0.27
CA GLY A 118 1.37 -3.39 -0.76
C GLY A 118 1.55 -2.05 -0.06
N ILE A 119 2.66 -1.85 0.64
CA ILE A 119 2.89 -0.69 1.49
C ILE A 119 4.16 0.07 1.12
N GLY A 120 4.13 1.38 1.35
CA GLY A 120 5.28 2.28 1.21
C GLY A 120 5.31 3.34 2.31
N ALA A 121 6.47 4.01 2.45
CA ALA A 121 6.63 5.11 3.40
C ALA A 121 6.29 6.50 2.81
N GLY A 122 6.06 6.57 1.50
CA GLY A 122 5.77 7.83 0.81
C GLY A 122 7.02 8.60 0.34
N TRP A 123 6.82 9.44 -0.67
CA TRP A 123 7.87 10.27 -1.28
C TRP A 123 7.49 11.75 -1.37
N LEU A 124 6.21 12.10 -1.38
CA LEU A 124 5.66 13.42 -1.65
C LEU A 124 5.44 14.17 -0.33
N ARG A 125 6.44 15.00 0.06
CA ARG A 125 6.40 15.76 1.32
C ARG A 125 5.17 16.67 1.42
N GLU A 126 4.85 17.35 0.35
CA GLU A 126 3.76 18.32 0.29
C GLU A 126 2.38 17.65 0.52
N GLU A 127 2.24 16.39 0.16
CA GLU A 127 1.03 15.62 0.48
C GLU A 127 0.96 15.29 1.98
N PHE A 128 2.08 14.94 2.63
CA PHE A 128 2.13 14.75 4.09
C PHE A 128 1.69 16.01 4.83
N GLU A 129 2.18 17.17 4.40
CA GLU A 129 1.84 18.46 5.00
C GLU A 129 0.35 18.77 4.82
N ALA A 130 -0.19 18.59 3.62
CA ALA A 130 -1.61 18.81 3.32
C ALA A 130 -2.55 17.89 4.12
N LEU A 131 -2.12 16.68 4.42
CA LEU A 131 -2.89 15.70 5.20
C LEU A 131 -2.76 15.90 6.71
N GLY A 132 -1.84 16.74 7.18
CA GLY A 132 -1.49 16.81 8.61
C GLY A 132 -0.89 15.48 9.12
N ALA A 133 -0.25 14.72 8.22
CA ALA A 133 0.41 13.48 8.56
C ALA A 133 1.65 13.73 9.45
N PRO A 134 2.18 12.73 10.17
CA PRO A 134 3.42 12.87 10.93
C PRO A 134 4.57 13.39 10.07
N ASP A 135 5.57 14.02 10.71
CA ASP A 135 6.72 14.62 10.03
C ASP A 135 7.29 13.70 8.95
N PHE A 136 7.43 14.24 7.75
CA PHE A 136 7.96 13.52 6.58
C PHE A 136 9.34 12.92 6.84
N ALA A 137 10.20 13.56 7.63
CA ALA A 137 11.50 13.04 7.97
C ALA A 137 11.42 11.75 8.83
N ALA A 138 10.36 11.60 9.62
CA ALA A 138 10.10 10.45 10.46
C ALA A 138 9.33 9.33 9.74
N ARG A 139 8.86 9.53 8.49
CA ARG A 139 7.94 8.63 7.78
C ARG A 139 8.31 7.15 7.80
N GLY A 140 9.61 6.83 7.79
CA GLY A 140 10.09 5.45 7.88
C GLY A 140 9.82 4.82 9.24
N LYS A 141 10.08 5.55 10.34
CA LYS A 141 9.79 5.12 11.72
C LYS A 141 8.29 5.01 11.96
N VAL A 142 7.53 5.99 11.50
CA VAL A 142 6.05 5.98 11.56
C VAL A 142 5.50 4.76 10.84
N THR A 143 6.01 4.45 9.64
CA THR A 143 5.61 3.25 8.89
C THR A 143 5.86 1.98 9.70
N ASP A 144 7.04 1.84 10.29
CA ASP A 144 7.42 0.66 11.06
C ASP A 144 6.50 0.49 12.29
N GLU A 145 6.27 1.57 13.02
CA GLU A 145 5.42 1.57 14.21
C GLU A 145 3.95 1.30 13.87
N TYR A 146 3.41 1.92 12.82
CA TYR A 146 2.03 1.71 12.40
C TYR A 146 1.78 0.28 11.93
N ILE A 147 2.75 -0.38 11.28
CA ILE A 147 2.64 -1.81 10.93
C ILE A 147 2.50 -2.67 12.20
N LEU A 148 3.34 -2.42 13.20
CA LEU A 148 3.28 -3.17 14.48
C LEU A 148 1.96 -2.93 15.21
N ALA A 149 1.51 -1.68 15.27
CA ALA A 149 0.24 -1.32 15.88
C ALA A 149 -0.97 -1.97 15.17
N MET A 150 -0.97 -1.99 13.84
CA MET A 150 -2.02 -2.66 13.07
C MET A 150 -2.02 -4.18 13.30
N ARG A 151 -0.85 -4.84 13.32
CA ARG A 151 -0.75 -6.27 13.64
C ARG A 151 -1.26 -6.57 15.05
N GLU A 152 -0.92 -5.75 16.04
CA GLU A 152 -1.47 -5.87 17.40
C GLU A 152 -3.00 -5.80 17.40
N LEU A 153 -3.59 -4.80 16.71
CA LEU A 153 -5.03 -4.64 16.60
C LEU A 153 -5.71 -5.85 15.94
N TRP A 154 -5.09 -6.46 14.94
CA TRP A 154 -5.66 -7.59 14.20
C TRP A 154 -5.55 -8.92 14.94
N THR A 155 -4.57 -9.08 15.82
CA THR A 155 -4.25 -10.39 16.41
C THR A 155 -4.57 -10.51 17.89
N ALA A 156 -4.34 -9.45 18.66
CA ALA A 156 -4.54 -9.51 20.10
C ALA A 156 -6.04 -9.44 20.48
N PRO A 157 -6.53 -10.29 21.38
CA PRO A 157 -7.90 -10.18 21.90
C PRO A 157 -8.11 -8.87 22.67
N ASP A 158 -7.14 -8.47 23.48
CA ASP A 158 -7.10 -7.22 24.25
C ASP A 158 -5.92 -6.37 23.77
N PRO A 159 -6.05 -5.63 22.64
CA PRO A 159 -4.92 -4.98 22.02
C PRO A 159 -4.41 -3.81 22.85
N ARG A 160 -3.08 -3.75 23.03
CA ARG A 160 -2.36 -2.69 23.74
C ARG A 160 -1.10 -2.35 22.97
N PHE A 161 -0.85 -1.08 22.80
CA PHE A 161 0.34 -0.61 22.10
C PHE A 161 0.82 0.72 22.69
N GLN A 162 2.13 0.84 22.86
CA GLN A 162 2.77 2.06 23.35
C GLN A 162 3.94 2.38 22.42
N GLY A 163 3.78 3.39 21.58
CA GLY A 163 4.79 3.86 20.64
C GLY A 163 5.00 5.38 20.74
N ASP A 164 5.87 5.87 19.87
CA ASP A 164 6.18 7.31 19.75
C ASP A 164 5.11 8.06 18.95
N TYR A 165 4.43 7.37 18.02
CA TYR A 165 3.48 7.95 17.06
C TYR A 165 2.05 7.43 17.26
N VAL A 166 1.86 6.30 17.90
CA VAL A 166 0.54 5.75 18.21
C VAL A 166 0.57 5.00 19.55
N SER A 167 -0.46 5.20 20.34
CA SER A 167 -0.64 4.48 21.60
C SER A 167 -2.11 4.20 21.82
N PHE A 168 -2.41 3.01 22.32
CA PHE A 168 -3.77 2.63 22.73
C PHE A 168 -3.73 1.56 23.83
N ASP A 169 -4.71 1.61 24.72
CA ASP A 169 -4.97 0.64 25.78
C ASP A 169 -6.47 0.61 26.08
N LYS A 170 -6.95 -0.47 26.63
CA LYS A 170 -8.36 -0.62 27.09
C LYS A 170 -9.38 -0.34 25.99
N ILE A 171 -9.10 -0.80 24.78
CA ILE A 171 -10.00 -0.71 23.64
C ILE A 171 -10.44 -2.10 23.16
N SER A 172 -11.63 -2.18 22.61
CA SER A 172 -12.08 -3.33 21.82
C SER A 172 -11.87 -3.04 20.36
N PHE A 173 -11.19 -3.95 19.65
CA PHE A 173 -11.03 -3.87 18.21
C PHE A 173 -11.67 -5.09 17.55
N GLU A 174 -12.93 -4.94 17.16
CA GLU A 174 -13.74 -5.95 16.48
C GLU A 174 -14.51 -5.31 15.31
N PRO A 175 -14.77 -6.06 14.21
CA PRO A 175 -14.31 -7.41 13.95
C PRO A 175 -12.84 -7.47 13.54
N LYS A 176 -12.18 -8.60 13.80
CA LYS A 176 -10.84 -8.89 13.28
C LYS A 176 -10.89 -9.20 11.77
N PRO A 177 -9.78 -9.09 11.03
CA PRO A 177 -9.68 -9.62 9.67
C PRO A 177 -10.00 -11.11 9.63
N VAL A 178 -10.49 -11.61 8.48
CA VAL A 178 -10.72 -13.05 8.28
C VAL A 178 -9.44 -13.80 7.95
N GLN A 179 -8.44 -13.10 7.40
CA GLN A 179 -7.12 -13.68 7.18
C GLN A 179 -6.37 -13.80 8.51
N PRO A 180 -5.88 -14.99 8.90
CA PRO A 180 -5.12 -15.17 10.14
C PRO A 180 -3.88 -14.28 10.18
N GLY A 181 -3.72 -13.49 11.25
CA GLY A 181 -2.62 -12.52 11.38
C GLY A 181 -2.82 -11.19 10.66
N GLY A 182 -3.98 -11.03 10.01
CA GLY A 182 -4.32 -9.87 9.17
C GLY A 182 -3.96 -10.05 7.70
N PRO A 183 -4.30 -9.08 6.85
CA PRO A 183 -3.93 -9.09 5.43
C PRO A 183 -2.42 -9.18 5.23
N PRO A 184 -1.91 -9.98 4.28
CA PRO A 184 -0.47 -10.06 4.00
C PRO A 184 0.12 -8.70 3.64
N ILE A 185 1.33 -8.41 4.14
CA ILE A 185 2.03 -7.15 3.94
C ILE A 185 3.17 -7.33 2.93
N TRP A 186 3.05 -6.71 1.76
CA TRP A 186 4.07 -6.66 0.73
C TRP A 186 4.79 -5.31 0.79
N VAL A 187 6.06 -5.30 1.12
CA VAL A 187 6.81 -4.07 1.32
C VAL A 187 7.40 -3.56 0.00
N GLY A 188 6.96 -2.38 -0.41
CA GLY A 188 7.42 -1.68 -1.61
C GLY A 188 8.79 -1.03 -1.46
N GLY A 189 9.49 -0.92 -2.59
CA GLY A 189 10.76 -0.21 -2.72
C GLY A 189 12.01 -1.08 -2.60
N GLU A 190 13.12 -0.53 -3.12
CA GLU A 190 14.41 -1.21 -3.31
C GLU A 190 15.51 -0.65 -2.39
N SER A 191 15.23 0.42 -1.66
CA SER A 191 16.19 1.07 -0.75
C SER A 191 16.58 0.17 0.43
N GLY A 192 17.73 0.45 1.03
CA GLY A 192 18.16 -0.30 2.22
C GLY A 192 17.12 -0.33 3.35
N PRO A 193 16.49 0.81 3.72
CA PRO A 193 15.39 0.81 4.68
C PRO A 193 14.19 -0.07 4.27
N ALA A 194 13.79 -0.06 2.98
CA ALA A 194 12.70 -0.90 2.48
C ALA A 194 13.03 -2.40 2.60
N LEU A 195 14.24 -2.80 2.20
CA LEU A 195 14.68 -4.20 2.33
C LEU A 195 14.72 -4.66 3.80
N ARG A 196 15.22 -3.82 4.72
CA ARG A 196 15.19 -4.14 6.16
C ARG A 196 13.76 -4.29 6.69
N ARG A 197 12.85 -3.42 6.27
CA ARG A 197 11.42 -3.51 6.63
C ARG A 197 10.81 -4.79 6.11
N THR A 198 11.09 -5.15 4.85
CA THR A 198 10.66 -6.44 4.27
C THR A 198 11.11 -7.62 5.12
N ALA A 199 12.40 -7.68 5.45
CA ALA A 199 12.97 -8.79 6.22
C ALA A 199 12.39 -8.92 7.65
N ARG A 200 12.04 -7.79 8.26
CA ARG A 200 11.62 -7.76 9.68
C ARG A 200 10.11 -7.85 9.88
N MET A 201 9.33 -7.32 8.95
CA MET A 201 7.88 -7.09 9.15
C MET A 201 7.02 -7.45 7.94
N GLY A 202 7.62 -7.66 6.76
CA GLY A 202 6.89 -7.98 5.54
C GLY A 202 6.69 -9.46 5.33
N ASP A 203 5.61 -9.81 4.66
CA ASP A 203 5.35 -11.17 4.18
C ASP A 203 5.92 -11.40 2.76
N ALA A 204 6.16 -10.29 2.02
CA ALA A 204 6.83 -10.32 0.71
C ALA A 204 7.53 -9.00 0.40
N TRP A 205 8.51 -9.07 -0.50
CA TRP A 205 9.11 -7.92 -1.14
C TRP A 205 8.35 -7.55 -2.41
N TYR A 206 8.02 -6.26 -2.56
CA TYR A 206 7.22 -5.73 -3.67
C TYR A 206 7.97 -4.60 -4.40
N PRO A 207 9.01 -4.93 -5.18
CA PRO A 207 9.78 -3.92 -5.92
C PRO A 207 9.01 -3.39 -7.11
N ILE A 208 9.21 -2.10 -7.44
CA ILE A 208 8.70 -1.52 -8.69
C ILE A 208 9.66 -1.77 -9.87
N GLY A 209 10.95 -1.84 -9.60
CA GLY A 209 11.99 -2.14 -10.57
C GLY A 209 12.46 -0.98 -11.46
N THR A 210 11.69 0.10 -11.54
CA THR A 210 11.97 1.27 -12.40
C THR A 210 12.63 2.44 -11.66
N ASN A 211 12.97 2.28 -10.37
CA ASN A 211 13.67 3.32 -9.63
C ASN A 211 15.11 3.50 -10.15
N PRO A 212 15.47 4.67 -10.74
CA PRO A 212 16.81 4.90 -11.29
C PRO A 212 17.96 4.76 -10.27
N ALA A 213 17.68 5.05 -8.98
CA ALA A 213 18.67 4.90 -7.91
C ALA A 213 18.90 3.43 -7.50
N PHE A 214 17.95 2.53 -7.78
CA PHE A 214 17.98 1.10 -7.43
C PHE A 214 17.42 0.24 -8.58
N PRO A 215 18.00 0.30 -9.78
CA PRO A 215 17.41 -0.35 -10.96
C PRO A 215 17.45 -1.87 -10.85
N LEU A 216 16.34 -2.51 -11.23
CA LEU A 216 16.20 -3.97 -11.33
C LEU A 216 15.99 -4.41 -12.80
N ASP A 217 16.64 -3.74 -13.72
CA ASP A 217 16.54 -3.88 -15.17
C ASP A 217 17.24 -5.12 -15.74
N SER A 218 17.90 -5.90 -14.89
CA SER A 218 18.55 -7.15 -15.29
C SER A 218 18.37 -8.25 -14.24
N LEU A 219 18.41 -9.51 -14.70
CA LEU A 219 18.34 -10.67 -13.81
C LEU A 219 19.46 -10.68 -12.77
N ALA A 220 20.65 -10.18 -13.13
CA ALA A 220 21.80 -10.09 -12.22
C ALA A 220 21.52 -9.12 -11.06
N ARG A 221 21.00 -7.92 -11.36
CA ARG A 221 20.61 -6.93 -10.36
C ARG A 221 19.48 -7.42 -9.46
N TYR A 222 18.45 -8.05 -10.04
CA TYR A 222 17.37 -8.66 -9.26
C TYR A 222 17.89 -9.75 -8.32
N LYS A 223 18.71 -10.69 -8.81
CA LYS A 223 19.31 -11.74 -7.97
C LYS A 223 20.19 -11.17 -6.85
N ALA A 224 20.97 -10.12 -7.11
CA ALA A 224 21.78 -9.44 -6.11
C ALA A 224 20.91 -8.81 -5.01
N ALA A 225 19.81 -8.14 -5.38
CA ALA A 225 18.87 -7.56 -4.42
C ALA A 225 18.17 -8.63 -3.56
N VAL A 226 17.73 -9.74 -4.15
CA VAL A 226 17.17 -10.89 -3.42
C VAL A 226 18.21 -11.50 -2.48
N ALA A 227 19.47 -11.67 -2.91
CA ALA A 227 20.55 -12.18 -2.07
C ALA A 227 20.85 -11.23 -0.89
N LYS A 228 20.75 -9.90 -1.11
CA LYS A 228 20.87 -8.90 -0.04
C LYS A 228 19.72 -9.03 0.96
N LEU A 229 18.48 -9.13 0.48
CA LEU A 229 17.29 -9.29 1.33
C LEU A 229 17.38 -10.54 2.21
N ARG A 230 17.86 -11.67 1.65
CA ARG A 230 17.98 -12.93 2.40
C ARG A 230 19.04 -12.92 3.51
N ARG A 231 19.91 -11.90 3.53
CA ARG A 231 20.96 -11.72 4.57
C ARG A 231 20.56 -10.78 5.69
N LEU A 232 19.41 -10.12 5.58
CA LEU A 232 18.84 -9.21 6.57
C LEU A 232 17.93 -9.95 7.55
#